data_73251e54c5d33869a6991ce32ce30be3
#
_entry.id   73251e54c5d33869a6991ce32ce30be3
#
_cell.length_a   1.000
_cell.length_b   1.000
_cell.length_c   1.000
_cell.angle_alpha   90.00
_cell.angle_beta   90.00
_cell.angle_gamma   90.00
#
_symmetry.space_group_name_H-M   'P 1'
#
loop_
_entity.id
_entity.type
_entity.pdbx_description
1 polymer ?
#
loop_
_entity_poly.entity_id
_entity_poly.type
_entity_poly.pdbx_seq_one_letter_code
_entity_poly.pdbx_strand_id
1 'polypeptide(L)'
;MKMKPSAEAGETVAVIGDLVASRDATSRAAAQEALVAALRTAAEIAHHQQAPAPTIGDEFQSTHDSVADALLTALVVRLALPEEMDARVGIGRGTIEVVGRSEYGLTQDGPAWWNARDAIGEVERRDARQTGLRTWVHEGGTVNAYVMARDHVVSGFDGRQRRLVLGMLQGRTQRELAQSEGISASAVSQSLRRSGALAVIDGLELID
;
A
#
# COMPACT_ATOMS: atom_id res chain seq x y z
N MET A 1 30.93 -13.29 31.94
CA MET A 1 30.85 -12.54 30.67
C MET A 1 29.45 -11.92 30.63
N LYS A 2 29.32 -10.62 30.96
CA LYS A 2 28.02 -9.93 30.98
C LYS A 2 27.63 -9.64 29.54
N MET A 3 26.54 -10.24 29.06
CA MET A 3 25.90 -9.87 27.81
C MET A 3 25.53 -8.37 27.88
N LYS A 4 26.00 -7.59 26.92
CA LYS A 4 25.49 -6.23 26.70
C LYS A 4 23.99 -6.34 26.36
N PRO A 5 23.13 -5.44 26.88
CA PRO A 5 21.75 -5.39 26.45
C PRO A 5 21.73 -5.11 24.94
N SER A 6 20.94 -5.91 24.21
CA SER A 6 20.61 -5.63 22.81
C SER A 6 20.06 -4.21 22.72
N ALA A 7 20.44 -3.50 21.63
CA ALA A 7 19.87 -2.21 21.30
C ALA A 7 18.35 -2.26 21.47
N GLU A 8 17.77 -1.25 22.09
CA GLU A 8 16.32 -1.07 22.15
C GLU A 8 15.79 -1.23 20.72
N ALA A 9 14.94 -2.21 20.50
CA ALA A 9 14.28 -2.40 19.22
C ALA A 9 13.45 -1.16 18.97
N GLY A 10 13.85 -0.34 17.99
CA GLY A 10 13.09 0.84 17.58
C GLY A 10 11.70 0.43 17.11
N GLU A 11 10.74 1.32 17.20
CA GLU A 11 9.42 1.10 16.62
C GLU A 11 9.52 0.90 15.10
N THR A 12 8.79 -0.06 14.58
CA THR A 12 8.69 -0.41 13.17
C THR A 12 7.23 -0.28 12.73
N VAL A 13 7.00 0.04 11.49
CA VAL A 13 5.66 0.07 10.89
C VAL A 13 5.49 -1.18 10.04
N ALA A 14 4.60 -2.08 10.46
CA ALA A 14 4.26 -3.29 9.73
C ALA A 14 3.05 -3.06 8.83
N VAL A 15 3.08 -3.69 7.67
CA VAL A 15 1.99 -3.73 6.69
C VAL A 15 1.56 -5.16 6.48
N ILE A 16 0.26 -5.41 6.58
CA ILE A 16 -0.39 -6.65 6.15
C ILE A 16 -1.43 -6.26 5.11
N GLY A 17 -1.44 -6.95 3.98
CA GLY A 17 -2.46 -6.75 2.97
C GLY A 17 -2.93 -8.04 2.36
N ASP A 18 -4.13 -8.05 1.81
CA ASP A 18 -4.71 -9.13 1.03
C ASP A 18 -5.38 -8.63 -0.25
N LEU A 19 -5.55 -9.51 -1.23
CA LEU A 19 -6.26 -9.17 -2.45
C LEU A 19 -7.77 -9.19 -2.24
N VAL A 20 -8.42 -8.14 -2.72
CA VAL A 20 -9.86 -8.14 -2.96
C VAL A 20 -10.05 -8.51 -4.43
N ALA A 21 -10.30 -9.80 -4.70
CA ALA A 21 -10.59 -10.26 -6.04
C ALA A 21 -12.05 -9.95 -6.41
N SER A 22 -12.26 -9.37 -7.58
CA SER A 22 -13.58 -9.37 -8.21
C SER A 22 -13.97 -10.84 -8.48
N ARG A 23 -15.26 -11.17 -8.35
CA ARG A 23 -15.77 -12.53 -8.59
C ARG A 23 -15.54 -13.02 -10.04
N ASP A 24 -15.24 -12.10 -10.94
CA ASP A 24 -14.91 -12.35 -12.36
C ASP A 24 -13.39 -12.43 -12.62
N ALA A 25 -12.56 -12.38 -11.57
CA ALA A 25 -11.13 -12.38 -11.73
C ALA A 25 -10.63 -13.73 -12.30
N THR A 26 -9.83 -13.61 -13.33
CA THR A 26 -8.86 -14.54 -13.93
C THR A 26 -8.33 -15.60 -12.96
N SER A 27 -7.74 -16.65 -13.49
CA SER A 27 -7.17 -17.76 -12.73
C SER A 27 -6.36 -17.26 -11.51
N ARG A 28 -6.38 -18.03 -10.42
CA ARG A 28 -5.60 -17.75 -9.21
C ARG A 28 -4.11 -17.47 -9.51
N ALA A 29 -3.56 -18.12 -10.53
CA ALA A 29 -2.17 -17.88 -10.98
C ALA A 29 -1.98 -16.46 -11.52
N ALA A 30 -2.89 -15.97 -12.37
CA ALA A 30 -2.80 -14.62 -12.90
C ALA A 30 -2.96 -13.54 -11.79
N ALA A 31 -3.82 -13.78 -10.80
CA ALA A 31 -3.94 -12.89 -9.64
C ALA A 31 -2.64 -12.83 -8.83
N GLN A 32 -2.00 -13.98 -8.63
CA GLN A 32 -0.72 -14.06 -7.94
C GLN A 32 0.41 -13.35 -8.71
N GLU A 33 0.47 -13.53 -10.04
CA GLU A 33 1.44 -12.82 -10.89
C GLU A 33 1.24 -11.30 -10.84
N ALA A 34 -0.01 -10.84 -10.90
CA ALA A 34 -0.35 -9.42 -10.79
C ALA A 34 0.04 -8.84 -9.41
N LEU A 35 -0.23 -9.58 -8.33
CA LEU A 35 0.20 -9.17 -6.99
C LEU A 35 1.72 -9.05 -6.91
N VAL A 36 2.48 -10.05 -7.35
CA VAL A 36 3.95 -10.02 -7.32
C VAL A 36 4.49 -8.84 -8.12
N ALA A 37 3.91 -8.53 -9.28
CA ALA A 37 4.31 -7.36 -10.08
C ALA A 37 4.01 -6.05 -9.35
N ALA A 38 2.84 -5.91 -8.73
CA ALA A 38 2.47 -4.74 -7.95
C ALA A 38 3.37 -4.52 -6.72
N LEU A 39 3.70 -5.60 -5.99
CA LEU A 39 4.62 -5.55 -4.85
C LEU A 39 6.04 -5.13 -5.27
N ARG A 40 6.53 -5.62 -6.41
CA ARG A 40 7.82 -5.17 -6.96
C ARG A 40 7.81 -3.67 -7.27
N THR A 41 6.75 -3.18 -7.91
CA THR A 41 6.61 -1.75 -8.19
C THR A 41 6.57 -0.93 -6.89
N ALA A 42 5.91 -1.42 -5.85
CA ALA A 42 5.89 -0.74 -4.55
C ALA A 42 7.28 -0.72 -3.89
N ALA A 43 8.04 -1.81 -3.98
CA ALA A 43 9.40 -1.88 -3.47
C ALA A 43 10.38 -0.91 -4.18
N GLU A 44 10.13 -0.58 -5.45
CA GLU A 44 10.94 0.38 -6.21
C GLU A 44 10.65 1.85 -5.84
N ILE A 45 9.47 2.15 -5.30
CA ILE A 45 8.98 3.51 -5.07
C ILE A 45 9.03 3.89 -3.59
N ALA A 46 8.58 3.00 -2.70
CA ALA A 46 8.48 3.27 -1.26
C ALA A 46 9.71 2.78 -0.50
N HIS A 47 10.19 3.58 0.45
CA HIS A 47 11.25 3.12 1.35
C HIS A 47 10.74 2.02 2.28
N HIS A 48 11.57 1.01 2.54
CA HIS A 48 11.20 -0.15 3.34
C HIS A 48 12.39 -0.73 4.10
N GLN A 49 12.13 -1.31 5.28
CA GLN A 49 13.10 -2.16 6.00
C GLN A 49 13.07 -3.58 5.45
N GLN A 50 11.85 -4.09 5.19
CA GLN A 50 11.62 -5.35 4.49
C GLN A 50 10.70 -5.07 3.31
N ALA A 51 11.17 -5.43 2.11
CA ALA A 51 10.41 -5.22 0.88
C ALA A 51 9.05 -5.92 0.95
N PRO A 52 8.01 -5.32 0.36
CA PRO A 52 6.72 -5.98 0.25
C PRO A 52 6.85 -7.29 -0.53
N ALA A 53 6.41 -8.37 0.09
CA ALA A 53 6.52 -9.72 -0.44
C ALA A 53 5.25 -10.53 -0.14
N PRO A 54 4.86 -11.46 -1.06
CA PRO A 54 3.75 -12.35 -0.80
C PRO A 54 4.09 -13.32 0.35
N THR A 55 3.09 -13.68 1.12
CA THR A 55 3.18 -14.70 2.18
C THR A 55 2.37 -15.92 1.80
N ILE A 56 1.32 -16.28 2.55
CA ILE A 56 0.50 -17.44 2.27
C ILE A 56 -0.79 -17.00 1.55
N GLY A 57 -1.10 -17.66 0.44
CA GLY A 57 -2.31 -17.36 -0.34
C GLY A 57 -2.18 -16.03 -1.10
N ASP A 58 -3.11 -15.12 -0.85
CA ASP A 58 -3.20 -13.78 -1.44
C ASP A 58 -2.75 -12.67 -0.49
N GLU A 59 -2.16 -13.05 0.64
CA GLU A 59 -1.63 -12.12 1.64
C GLU A 59 -0.21 -11.67 1.27
N PHE A 60 0.12 -10.43 1.61
CA PHE A 60 1.47 -9.86 1.52
C PHE A 60 1.83 -9.06 2.77
N GLN A 61 3.13 -8.90 3.01
CA GLN A 61 3.66 -8.21 4.17
C GLN A 61 4.87 -7.36 3.78
N SER A 62 5.09 -6.26 4.54
CA SER A 62 6.31 -5.44 4.49
C SER A 62 6.53 -4.74 5.82
N THR A 63 7.74 -4.18 6.01
CA THR A 63 8.02 -3.29 7.14
C THR A 63 8.70 -2.01 6.68
N HIS A 64 8.42 -0.92 7.39
CA HIS A 64 8.84 0.44 7.05
C HIS A 64 9.32 1.21 8.28
N ASP A 65 10.02 2.31 8.07
CA ASP A 65 10.45 3.22 9.12
C ASP A 65 9.35 4.23 9.49
N SER A 66 8.45 4.54 8.54
CA SER A 66 7.40 5.54 8.72
C SER A 66 6.02 5.07 8.26
N VAL A 67 4.98 5.69 8.82
CA VAL A 67 3.59 5.49 8.34
C VAL A 67 3.42 6.02 6.93
N ALA A 68 4.12 7.10 6.55
CA ALA A 68 4.09 7.65 5.20
C ALA A 68 4.57 6.63 4.16
N ASP A 69 5.69 5.94 4.39
CA ASP A 69 6.21 4.89 3.50
C ASP A 69 5.26 3.70 3.41
N ALA A 70 4.67 3.28 4.53
CA ALA A 70 3.67 2.22 4.56
C ALA A 70 2.40 2.59 3.76
N LEU A 71 1.94 3.84 3.88
CA LEU A 71 0.81 4.37 3.12
C LEU A 71 1.13 4.51 1.62
N LEU A 72 2.37 4.88 1.28
CA LEU A 72 2.84 4.92 -0.10
C LEU A 72 2.86 3.50 -0.70
N THR A 73 3.39 2.52 0.04
CA THR A 73 3.34 1.10 -0.35
C THR A 73 1.91 0.65 -0.63
N ALA A 74 0.97 0.90 0.30
CA ALA A 74 -0.44 0.55 0.14
C ALA A 74 -1.06 1.20 -1.11
N LEU A 75 -0.78 2.48 -1.35
CA LEU A 75 -1.28 3.21 -2.52
C LEU A 75 -0.71 2.64 -3.83
N VAL A 76 0.61 2.43 -3.90
CA VAL A 76 1.28 1.91 -5.10
C VAL A 76 0.79 0.52 -5.45
N VAL A 77 0.63 -0.39 -4.47
CA VAL A 77 0.08 -1.72 -4.71
C VAL A 77 -1.29 -1.62 -5.35
N ARG A 78 -2.20 -0.81 -4.81
CA ARG A 78 -3.55 -0.62 -5.37
C ARG A 78 -3.55 -0.04 -6.78
N LEU A 79 -2.66 0.93 -7.07
CA LEU A 79 -2.55 1.56 -8.40
C LEU A 79 -1.92 0.65 -9.46
N ALA A 80 -1.02 -0.25 -9.04
CA ALA A 80 -0.31 -1.16 -9.93
C ALA A 80 -1.09 -2.45 -10.24
N LEU A 81 -2.08 -2.81 -9.41
CA LEU A 81 -2.98 -3.93 -9.68
C LEU A 81 -3.86 -3.65 -10.91
N PRO A 82 -4.27 -4.68 -11.67
CA PRO A 82 -5.30 -4.58 -12.69
C PRO A 82 -6.59 -3.94 -12.17
N GLU A 83 -7.35 -3.31 -13.06
CA GLU A 83 -8.52 -2.50 -12.69
C GLU A 83 -9.63 -3.32 -12.00
N GLU A 84 -9.74 -4.59 -12.33
CA GLU A 84 -10.67 -5.55 -11.74
C GLU A 84 -10.21 -6.12 -10.39
N MET A 85 -9.01 -5.74 -9.93
CA MET A 85 -8.42 -6.17 -8.66
C MET A 85 -8.16 -4.98 -7.74
N ASP A 86 -8.23 -5.23 -6.44
CA ASP A 86 -7.86 -4.26 -5.42
C ASP A 86 -7.16 -4.98 -4.25
N ALA A 87 -6.62 -4.24 -3.31
CA ALA A 87 -6.01 -4.79 -2.10
C ALA A 87 -6.55 -4.07 -0.85
N ARG A 88 -6.78 -4.83 0.20
CA ARG A 88 -6.99 -4.31 1.56
C ARG A 88 -5.66 -4.28 2.29
N VAL A 89 -5.44 -3.25 3.09
CA VAL A 89 -4.18 -3.03 3.78
C VAL A 89 -4.42 -2.55 5.20
N GLY A 90 -3.85 -3.26 6.17
CA GLY A 90 -3.73 -2.84 7.55
C GLY A 90 -2.31 -2.41 7.87
N ILE A 91 -2.17 -1.31 8.58
CA ILE A 91 -0.88 -0.72 8.99
C ILE A 91 -0.84 -0.63 10.51
N GLY A 92 0.22 -1.18 11.11
CA GLY A 92 0.42 -1.19 12.56
C GLY A 92 1.83 -0.74 12.95
N ARG A 93 1.94 0.06 13.98
CA ARG A 93 3.20 0.51 14.58
C ARG A 93 3.49 -0.29 15.84
N GLY A 94 4.75 -0.59 16.11
CA GLY A 94 5.20 -1.25 17.33
C GLY A 94 6.56 -1.91 17.17
N THR A 95 6.95 -2.71 18.15
CA THR A 95 8.17 -3.53 18.07
C THR A 95 7.91 -4.81 17.28
N ILE A 96 8.98 -5.34 16.67
CA ILE A 96 9.01 -6.63 16.00
C ILE A 96 10.13 -7.46 16.61
N GLU A 97 9.85 -8.73 16.89
CA GLU A 97 10.82 -9.71 17.37
C GLU A 97 10.97 -10.84 16.36
N VAL A 98 12.21 -11.26 16.12
CA VAL A 98 12.50 -12.46 15.34
C VAL A 98 12.37 -13.67 16.26
N VAL A 99 11.31 -14.45 16.09
CA VAL A 99 11.01 -15.61 16.93
C VAL A 99 11.50 -16.93 16.32
N GLY A 100 11.94 -16.90 15.06
CA GLY A 100 12.46 -18.09 14.39
C GLY A 100 12.91 -17.83 12.96
N ARG A 101 13.29 -18.90 12.29
CA ARG A 101 13.62 -18.91 10.84
C ARG A 101 12.99 -20.15 10.21
N SER A 102 12.30 -19.96 9.10
CA SER A 102 11.76 -21.04 8.28
C SER A 102 12.45 -21.05 6.90
N GLU A 103 12.10 -22.00 6.06
CA GLU A 103 12.52 -22.03 4.66
C GLU A 103 12.01 -20.82 3.84
N TYR A 104 10.96 -20.15 4.31
CA TYR A 104 10.38 -18.95 3.69
C TYR A 104 10.96 -17.63 4.24
N GLY A 105 11.92 -17.68 5.17
CA GLY A 105 12.57 -16.51 5.74
C GLY A 105 12.49 -16.43 7.27
N LEU A 106 12.59 -15.20 7.79
CA LEU A 106 12.48 -14.94 9.23
C LEU A 106 11.02 -15.05 9.67
N THR A 107 10.77 -15.81 10.73
CA THR A 107 9.49 -15.79 11.43
C THR A 107 9.53 -14.65 12.44
N GLN A 108 8.60 -13.72 12.30
CA GLN A 108 8.52 -12.52 13.12
C GLN A 108 7.20 -12.46 13.86
N ASP A 109 7.21 -11.86 15.04
CA ASP A 109 6.03 -11.60 15.87
C ASP A 109 6.18 -10.23 16.56
N GLY A 110 5.12 -9.74 17.16
CA GLY A 110 5.16 -8.54 17.99
C GLY A 110 4.05 -7.52 17.69
N PRO A 111 4.00 -6.46 18.53
CA PRO A 111 2.94 -5.45 18.49
C PRO A 111 2.68 -4.83 17.11
N ALA A 112 3.72 -4.58 16.30
CA ALA A 112 3.53 -4.02 14.97
C ALA A 112 2.66 -4.93 14.09
N TRP A 113 2.90 -6.24 14.12
CA TRP A 113 2.13 -7.22 13.36
C TRP A 113 0.70 -7.39 13.90
N TRP A 114 0.52 -7.39 15.22
CA TRP A 114 -0.80 -7.48 15.85
C TRP A 114 -1.65 -6.26 15.50
N ASN A 115 -1.08 -5.07 15.60
CA ASN A 115 -1.73 -3.81 15.26
C ASN A 115 -2.08 -3.73 13.76
N ALA A 116 -1.21 -4.22 12.87
CA ALA A 116 -1.51 -4.31 11.44
C ALA A 116 -2.66 -5.30 11.16
N ARG A 117 -2.71 -6.43 11.87
CA ARG A 117 -3.78 -7.42 11.76
C ARG A 117 -5.12 -6.85 12.26
N ASP A 118 -5.13 -6.11 13.34
CA ASP A 118 -6.32 -5.43 13.85
C ASP A 118 -6.79 -4.36 12.85
N ALA A 119 -5.85 -3.63 12.25
CA ALA A 119 -6.15 -2.60 11.25
C ALA A 119 -6.81 -3.17 9.99
N ILE A 120 -6.31 -4.28 9.44
CA ILE A 120 -6.93 -4.90 8.24
C ILE A 120 -8.34 -5.44 8.57
N GLY A 121 -8.54 -5.99 9.77
CA GLY A 121 -9.87 -6.38 10.26
C GLY A 121 -10.83 -5.19 10.37
N GLU A 122 -10.32 -3.98 10.66
CA GLU A 122 -11.13 -2.77 10.66
C GLU A 122 -11.56 -2.36 9.24
N VAL A 123 -10.69 -2.53 8.23
CA VAL A 123 -11.07 -2.33 6.81
C VAL A 123 -12.26 -3.22 6.45
N GLU A 124 -12.21 -4.50 6.79
CA GLU A 124 -13.30 -5.45 6.52
C GLU A 124 -14.61 -5.03 7.16
N ARG A 125 -14.57 -4.64 8.44
CA ARG A 125 -15.78 -4.18 9.17
C ARG A 125 -16.39 -2.92 8.57
N ARG A 126 -15.55 -2.02 8.04
CA ARG A 126 -16.00 -0.73 7.50
C ARG A 126 -16.38 -0.80 6.03
N ASP A 127 -15.83 -1.71 5.24
CA ASP A 127 -16.10 -1.81 3.81
C ASP A 127 -17.59 -1.99 3.50
N ALA A 128 -18.32 -2.70 4.34
CA ALA A 128 -19.78 -2.84 4.24
C ALA A 128 -20.56 -1.51 4.30
N ARG A 129 -19.99 -0.46 4.92
CA ARG A 129 -20.61 0.87 5.13
C ARG A 129 -19.94 1.96 4.30
N GLN A 130 -18.69 1.77 3.94
CA GLN A 130 -17.83 2.72 3.23
C GLN A 130 -17.18 2.01 2.06
N THR A 131 -17.96 1.73 1.04
CA THR A 131 -17.49 1.08 -0.19
C THR A 131 -16.25 1.79 -0.73
N GLY A 132 -15.17 1.05 -0.95
CA GLY A 132 -13.91 1.57 -1.46
C GLY A 132 -12.89 1.93 -0.38
N LEU A 133 -13.21 1.84 0.92
CA LEU A 133 -12.20 1.89 1.97
C LEU A 133 -11.31 0.64 1.85
N ARG A 134 -10.00 0.84 1.73
CA ARG A 134 -9.04 -0.23 1.46
C ARG A 134 -7.83 -0.20 2.38
N THR A 135 -7.65 0.87 3.14
CA THR A 135 -6.49 1.02 4.02
C THR A 135 -6.95 1.51 5.39
N TRP A 136 -6.31 1.00 6.44
CA TRP A 136 -6.50 1.51 7.80
C TRP A 136 -5.18 1.48 8.57
N VAL A 137 -4.94 2.53 9.35
CA VAL A 137 -3.81 2.61 10.28
C VAL A 137 -4.33 2.38 11.69
N HIS A 138 -3.77 1.42 12.40
CA HIS A 138 -4.11 1.18 13.82
C HIS A 138 -3.81 2.44 14.64
N GLU A 139 -4.78 2.90 15.44
CA GLU A 139 -4.69 4.15 16.20
C GLU A 139 -4.29 5.40 15.38
N GLY A 140 -4.51 5.36 14.07
CA GLY A 140 -4.03 6.38 13.13
C GLY A 140 -4.70 7.76 13.22
N GLY A 141 -5.75 7.92 14.04
CA GLY A 141 -6.36 9.23 14.30
C GLY A 141 -6.66 10.02 13.02
N THR A 142 -6.07 11.21 12.89
CA THR A 142 -6.23 12.10 11.73
C THR A 142 -5.67 11.52 10.42
N VAL A 143 -4.68 10.62 10.49
CA VAL A 143 -4.15 9.91 9.32
C VAL A 143 -5.28 9.08 8.67
N ASN A 144 -6.13 8.45 9.48
CA ASN A 144 -7.27 7.69 8.95
C ASN A 144 -8.32 8.58 8.27
N ALA A 145 -8.44 9.85 8.64
CA ALA A 145 -9.29 10.78 7.91
C ALA A 145 -8.77 11.04 6.49
N TYR A 146 -7.44 11.24 6.33
CA TYR A 146 -6.81 11.29 5.01
C TYR A 146 -7.02 9.97 4.24
N VAL A 147 -6.75 8.83 4.87
CA VAL A 147 -6.90 7.50 4.25
C VAL A 147 -8.31 7.28 3.71
N MET A 148 -9.34 7.63 4.48
CA MET A 148 -10.74 7.52 4.03
C MET A 148 -11.01 8.37 2.80
N ALA A 149 -10.56 9.63 2.78
CA ALA A 149 -10.71 10.52 1.63
C ALA A 149 -9.91 10.02 0.42
N ARG A 150 -8.65 9.64 0.63
CA ARG A 150 -7.77 9.06 -0.39
C ARG A 150 -8.39 7.82 -1.04
N ASP A 151 -8.84 6.87 -0.23
CA ASP A 151 -9.36 5.61 -0.73
C ASP A 151 -10.65 5.80 -1.54
N HIS A 152 -11.50 6.73 -1.11
CA HIS A 152 -12.69 7.12 -1.90
C HIS A 152 -12.29 7.68 -3.28
N VAL A 153 -11.32 8.58 -3.34
CA VAL A 153 -10.84 9.16 -4.59
C VAL A 153 -10.20 8.09 -5.49
N VAL A 154 -9.30 7.27 -4.93
CA VAL A 154 -8.58 6.22 -5.67
C VAL A 154 -9.51 5.15 -6.21
N SER A 155 -10.58 4.81 -5.49
CA SER A 155 -11.59 3.84 -5.95
C SER A 155 -12.38 4.33 -7.15
N GLY A 156 -12.38 5.64 -7.43
CA GLY A 156 -12.97 6.24 -8.62
C GLY A 156 -12.03 6.34 -9.83
N PHE A 157 -10.78 5.92 -9.70
CA PHE A 157 -9.82 6.01 -10.80
C PHE A 157 -10.06 4.92 -11.85
N ASP A 158 -10.15 5.34 -13.11
CA ASP A 158 -10.03 4.42 -14.24
C ASP A 158 -8.57 3.96 -14.45
N GLY A 159 -8.36 2.96 -15.31
CA GLY A 159 -7.04 2.40 -15.57
C GLY A 159 -6.01 3.43 -16.07
N ARG A 160 -6.43 4.44 -16.86
CA ARG A 160 -5.52 5.53 -17.27
C ARG A 160 -5.15 6.41 -16.10
N GLN A 161 -6.08 6.79 -15.25
CA GLN A 161 -5.83 7.59 -14.06
C GLN A 161 -4.88 6.88 -13.10
N ARG A 162 -5.06 5.56 -12.87
CA ARG A 162 -4.13 4.75 -12.09
C ARG A 162 -2.71 4.82 -12.65
N ARG A 163 -2.52 4.63 -13.97
CA ARG A 163 -1.19 4.71 -14.61
C ARG A 163 -0.58 6.11 -14.53
N LEU A 164 -1.38 7.17 -14.68
CA LEU A 164 -0.89 8.55 -14.56
C LEU A 164 -0.41 8.84 -13.14
N VAL A 165 -1.17 8.47 -12.12
CA VAL A 165 -0.79 8.67 -10.71
C VAL A 165 0.43 7.84 -10.36
N LEU A 166 0.46 6.57 -10.75
CA LEU A 166 1.60 5.69 -10.54
C LEU A 166 2.87 6.27 -11.19
N GLY A 167 2.77 6.76 -12.42
CA GLY A 167 3.89 7.39 -13.10
C GLY A 167 4.38 8.68 -12.42
N MET A 168 3.48 9.48 -11.83
CA MET A 168 3.88 10.62 -11.00
C MET A 168 4.64 10.19 -9.76
N LEU A 169 4.18 9.14 -9.06
CA LEU A 169 4.87 8.57 -7.90
C LEU A 169 6.24 7.96 -8.26
N GLN A 170 6.42 7.53 -9.51
CA GLN A 170 7.72 7.11 -10.08
C GLN A 170 8.63 8.28 -10.46
N GLY A 171 8.22 9.53 -10.23
CA GLY A 171 8.99 10.72 -10.57
C GLY A 171 8.93 11.11 -12.06
N ARG A 172 8.03 10.51 -12.86
CA ARG A 172 7.86 10.85 -14.28
C ARG A 172 7.16 12.19 -14.43
N THR A 173 7.61 12.95 -15.41
CA THR A 173 6.98 14.23 -15.77
C THR A 173 5.66 14.04 -16.50
N GLN A 174 4.75 15.02 -16.42
CA GLN A 174 3.49 15.01 -17.17
C GLN A 174 3.71 14.90 -18.69
N ARG A 175 4.85 15.38 -19.21
CA ARG A 175 5.22 15.27 -20.62
C ARG A 175 5.54 13.82 -21.01
N GLU A 176 6.29 13.10 -20.20
CA GLU A 176 6.61 11.67 -20.38
C GLU A 176 5.34 10.81 -20.27
N LEU A 177 4.46 11.14 -19.34
CA LEU A 177 3.16 10.48 -19.18
C LEU A 177 2.26 10.72 -20.38
N ALA A 178 2.21 11.95 -20.89
CA ALA A 178 1.47 12.29 -22.09
C ALA A 178 1.94 11.47 -23.30
N GLN A 179 3.25 11.34 -23.47
CA GLN A 179 3.84 10.55 -24.54
C GLN A 179 3.50 9.06 -24.41
N SER A 180 3.60 8.47 -23.21
CA SER A 180 3.30 7.06 -22.99
C SER A 180 1.81 6.71 -23.13
N GLU A 181 0.92 7.64 -22.78
CA GLU A 181 -0.55 7.45 -22.89
C GLU A 181 -1.13 7.91 -24.24
N GLY A 182 -0.32 8.46 -25.13
CA GLY A 182 -0.77 8.95 -26.45
C GLY A 182 -1.74 10.13 -26.38
N ILE A 183 -1.58 11.00 -25.37
CA ILE A 183 -2.44 12.18 -25.14
C ILE A 183 -1.60 13.46 -25.00
N SER A 184 -2.24 14.63 -24.92
CA SER A 184 -1.51 15.88 -24.69
C SER A 184 -1.13 16.08 -23.21
N ALA A 185 -0.06 16.84 -22.94
CA ALA A 185 0.31 17.20 -21.56
C ALA A 185 -0.81 17.99 -20.85
N SER A 186 -1.59 18.79 -21.58
CA SER A 186 -2.75 19.48 -21.02
C SER A 186 -3.86 18.49 -20.60
N ALA A 187 -4.06 17.40 -21.35
CA ALA A 187 -5.01 16.36 -20.98
C ALA A 187 -4.58 15.60 -19.73
N VAL A 188 -3.28 15.30 -19.58
CA VAL A 188 -2.71 14.74 -18.33
C VAL A 188 -2.98 15.66 -17.16
N SER A 189 -2.61 16.95 -17.28
CA SER A 189 -2.83 17.94 -16.21
C SER A 189 -4.31 18.07 -15.82
N GLN A 190 -5.22 18.07 -16.79
CA GLN A 190 -6.66 18.14 -16.54
C GLN A 190 -7.17 16.85 -15.85
N SER A 191 -6.71 15.69 -16.29
CA SER A 191 -7.06 14.40 -15.67
C SER A 191 -6.66 14.35 -14.20
N LEU A 192 -5.39 14.65 -13.90
CA LEU A 192 -4.87 14.65 -12.51
C LEU A 192 -5.63 15.64 -11.60
N ARG A 193 -5.98 16.83 -12.12
CA ARG A 193 -6.74 17.82 -11.31
C ARG A 193 -8.17 17.38 -11.06
N ARG A 194 -8.88 16.91 -12.09
CA ARG A 194 -10.31 16.58 -11.99
C ARG A 194 -10.57 15.31 -11.19
N SER A 195 -9.66 14.36 -11.24
CA SER A 195 -9.78 13.10 -10.49
C SER A 195 -9.46 13.25 -9.00
N GLY A 196 -8.91 14.38 -8.54
CA GLY A 196 -8.42 14.53 -7.17
C GLY A 196 -7.04 13.90 -6.92
N ALA A 197 -6.37 13.41 -7.98
CA ALA A 197 -5.08 12.73 -7.87
C ALA A 197 -3.99 13.58 -7.22
N LEU A 198 -3.95 14.89 -7.52
CA LEU A 198 -2.98 15.79 -6.87
C LEU A 198 -3.19 15.88 -5.36
N ALA A 199 -4.45 15.97 -4.90
CA ALA A 199 -4.74 16.00 -3.46
C ALA A 199 -4.36 14.68 -2.77
N VAL A 200 -4.43 13.54 -3.48
CA VAL A 200 -3.95 12.24 -2.96
C VAL A 200 -2.43 12.25 -2.78
N ILE A 201 -1.69 12.77 -3.78
CA ILE A 201 -0.22 12.84 -3.73
C ILE A 201 0.23 13.84 -2.67
N ASP A 202 -0.25 15.10 -2.76
CA ASP A 202 0.13 16.18 -1.86
C ASP A 202 -0.24 15.84 -0.39
N GLY A 203 -1.39 15.20 -0.18
CA GLY A 203 -1.82 14.78 1.15
C GLY A 203 -0.93 13.70 1.77
N LEU A 204 -0.34 12.82 0.96
CA LEU A 204 0.62 11.82 1.44
C LEU A 204 1.92 12.46 1.92
N GLU A 205 2.40 13.50 1.23
CA GLU A 205 3.60 14.26 1.60
C GLU A 205 3.47 15.02 2.93
N LEU A 206 2.22 15.21 3.41
CA LEU A 206 1.94 15.86 4.69
C LEU A 206 1.83 14.88 5.88
N ILE A 207 1.97 13.58 5.62
CA ILE A 207 1.97 12.55 6.68
C ILE A 207 3.40 12.37 7.20
N ASP A 208 3.54 12.51 8.51
CA ASP A 208 4.80 12.30 9.25
C ASP A 208 5.03 10.81 9.63
#